data_bf9bb6ebec56e40e7dd6df4174c863ee
#
_entry.id   bf9bb6ebec56e40e7dd6df4174c863ee
#
_cell.length_a   1.000
_cell.length_b   1.000
_cell.length_c   1.000
_cell.angle_alpha   90.00
_cell.angle_beta   90.00
_cell.angle_gamma   90.00
#
_symmetry.space_group_name_H-M   'P 1'
#
loop_
_entity.id
_entity.type
_entity.pdbx_description
1 polymer ?
#
loop_
_entity_poly.entity_id
_entity_poly.type
_entity_poly.pdbx_seq_one_letter_code
_entity_poly.pdbx_strand_id
1 'polypeptide(L)'
;DAQWLTAADGRRSFVAFSLGNFLSTQSRPDQLVGAILTLQLQKTTQPNGSVQCEVLEPQLHPTVTHYDAGKTNVRTYFLSDYTQELAAAHGVRANYSDFSLDRIQNIAQNNISASFLVLT
;
A
#
# COMPACT_ATOMS: atom_id res chain seq x y z
N ASP A 1 2.22 -4.35 -6.71
CA ASP A 1 1.04 -3.92 -7.45
C ASP A 1 -0.08 -4.95 -7.34
N ALA A 2 -1.25 -4.61 -7.82
CA ALA A 2 -2.45 -5.44 -7.77
C ALA A 2 -3.19 -5.40 -9.12
N GLN A 3 -3.98 -6.43 -9.38
CA GLN A 3 -4.80 -6.51 -10.60
C GLN A 3 -5.99 -7.43 -10.44
N TRP A 4 -6.98 -7.26 -11.32
CA TRP A 4 -8.03 -8.21 -11.54
C TRP A 4 -7.61 -9.29 -12.54
N LEU A 5 -7.91 -10.53 -12.21
CA LEU A 5 -7.79 -11.67 -13.13
C LEU A 5 -9.18 -12.18 -13.47
N THR A 6 -9.44 -12.46 -14.74
CA THR A 6 -10.69 -13.04 -15.20
C THR A 6 -10.44 -14.44 -15.74
N ALA A 7 -11.13 -15.44 -15.16
CA ALA A 7 -11.09 -16.81 -15.63
C ALA A 7 -11.91 -16.97 -16.93
N ALA A 8 -11.70 -18.09 -17.64
CA ALA A 8 -12.43 -18.37 -18.88
C ALA A 8 -13.95 -18.45 -18.70
N ASP A 9 -14.43 -18.80 -17.51
CA ASP A 9 -15.84 -18.88 -17.15
C ASP A 9 -16.42 -17.51 -16.68
N GLY A 10 -15.64 -16.42 -16.76
CA GLY A 10 -16.05 -15.08 -16.39
C GLY A 10 -15.89 -14.73 -14.92
N ARG A 11 -15.46 -15.66 -14.06
CA ARG A 11 -15.17 -15.36 -12.66
C ARG A 11 -13.98 -14.43 -12.53
N ARG A 12 -14.06 -13.47 -11.62
CA ARG A 12 -12.99 -12.51 -11.35
C ARG A 12 -12.34 -12.80 -10.00
N SER A 13 -11.03 -12.65 -9.96
CA SER A 13 -10.22 -12.72 -8.75
C SER A 13 -9.35 -11.48 -8.65
N PHE A 14 -9.25 -10.94 -7.45
CA PHE A 14 -8.34 -9.84 -7.17
C PHE A 14 -7.02 -10.39 -6.63
N VAL A 15 -5.90 -9.92 -7.17
CA VAL A 15 -4.56 -10.36 -6.76
C VAL A 15 -3.75 -9.15 -6.36
N ALA A 16 -3.22 -9.16 -5.15
CA ALA A 16 -2.15 -8.26 -4.70
C ALA A 16 -0.86 -9.06 -4.61
N PHE A 17 0.12 -8.76 -5.48
CA PHE A 17 1.36 -9.54 -5.56
C PHE A 17 2.26 -9.31 -4.35
N SER A 18 2.29 -8.09 -3.83
CA SER A 18 3.02 -7.72 -2.62
C SER A 18 2.47 -6.40 -2.09
N LEU A 19 2.32 -6.32 -0.79
CA LEU A 19 1.92 -5.09 -0.09
C LEU A 19 3.14 -4.34 0.49
N GLY A 20 4.35 -4.83 0.26
CA GLY A 20 5.56 -4.27 0.83
C GLY A 20 5.68 -4.52 2.34
N ASN A 21 6.49 -3.70 3.00
CA ASN A 21 6.72 -3.81 4.43
C ASN A 21 5.77 -2.90 5.21
N PHE A 22 5.05 -3.45 6.18
CA PHE A 22 4.22 -2.65 7.08
C PHE A 22 5.09 -1.91 8.11
N LEU A 23 6.08 -2.60 8.68
CA LEU A 23 7.03 -2.04 9.64
C LEU A 23 8.40 -2.65 9.39
N SER A 24 9.41 -1.82 9.16
CA SER A 24 10.76 -2.30 8.87
C SER A 24 11.82 -1.26 9.18
N THR A 25 13.07 -1.72 9.29
CA THR A 25 14.24 -0.84 9.41
C THR A 25 15.08 -0.84 8.14
N GLN A 26 14.45 -0.98 6.99
CA GLN A 26 15.11 -0.92 5.70
C GLN A 26 15.81 0.42 5.49
N SER A 27 16.85 0.41 4.67
CA SER A 27 17.73 1.57 4.51
C SER A 27 17.52 2.31 3.20
N ARG A 28 16.64 1.83 2.33
CA ARG A 28 16.36 2.44 1.03
C ARG A 28 14.96 3.02 1.00
N PRO A 29 14.75 4.21 0.41
CA PRO A 29 13.44 4.86 0.36
C PRO A 29 12.32 4.01 -0.25
N ASP A 30 12.62 3.28 -1.33
CA ASP A 30 11.67 2.39 -2.00
C ASP A 30 11.21 1.20 -1.12
N GLN A 31 12.02 0.82 -0.14
CA GLN A 31 11.72 -0.26 0.81
C GLN A 31 10.96 0.22 2.05
N LEU A 32 10.76 1.52 2.19
CA LEU A 32 10.02 2.12 3.31
C LEU A 32 8.55 2.32 2.98
N VAL A 33 8.16 2.15 1.72
CA VAL A 33 6.77 2.26 1.27
C VAL A 33 6.13 0.88 1.23
N GLY A 34 4.99 0.75 1.88
CA GLY A 34 4.12 -0.41 1.82
C GLY A 34 2.70 0.00 1.48
N ALA A 35 1.75 -0.92 1.65
CA ALA A 35 0.34 -0.62 1.49
C ALA A 35 -0.53 -1.50 2.38
N ILE A 36 -1.70 -0.98 2.74
CA ILE A 36 -2.78 -1.73 3.34
C ILE A 36 -3.86 -1.92 2.28
N LEU A 37 -4.26 -3.15 2.05
CA LEU A 37 -5.38 -3.49 1.18
C LEU A 37 -6.67 -3.50 1.99
N THR A 38 -7.66 -2.73 1.55
CA THR A 38 -9.05 -2.84 2.01
C THR A 38 -9.93 -3.32 0.86
N LEU A 39 -10.92 -4.13 1.17
CA LEU A 39 -11.89 -4.62 0.20
C LEU A 39 -13.18 -5.04 0.90
N GLN A 40 -14.24 -5.23 0.13
CA GLN A 40 -15.48 -5.82 0.58
C GLN A 40 -15.62 -7.22 0.00
N LEU A 41 -16.14 -8.14 0.80
CA LEU A 41 -16.53 -9.48 0.35
C LEU A 41 -18.04 -9.59 0.36
N GLN A 42 -18.62 -9.91 -0.78
CA GLN A 42 -20.06 -10.14 -0.91
C GLN A 42 -20.32 -11.62 -1.17
N LYS A 43 -21.16 -12.20 -0.32
CA LYS A 43 -21.64 -13.57 -0.49
C LYS A 43 -23.11 -13.53 -0.91
N THR A 44 -23.43 -14.17 -2.02
CA THR A 44 -24.80 -14.29 -2.53
C THR A 44 -25.19 -15.77 -2.58
N THR A 45 -26.34 -16.12 -1.98
CA THR A 45 -26.91 -17.46 -2.05
C THR A 45 -28.07 -17.42 -3.03
N GLN A 46 -28.01 -18.26 -4.07
CA GLN A 46 -29.07 -18.38 -5.09
C GLN A 46 -30.24 -19.23 -4.56
N PRO A 47 -31.46 -19.12 -5.16
CA PRO A 47 -32.61 -19.94 -4.78
C PRO A 47 -32.35 -21.43 -4.91
N ASN A 48 -31.47 -21.88 -5.80
CA ASN A 48 -31.08 -23.28 -5.96
C ASN A 48 -30.03 -23.76 -4.94
N GLY A 49 -29.65 -22.91 -3.97
CA GLY A 49 -28.65 -23.22 -2.94
C GLY A 49 -27.20 -23.01 -3.34
N SER A 50 -26.91 -22.61 -4.60
CA SER A 50 -25.55 -22.28 -5.00
C SER A 50 -25.09 -20.96 -4.34
N VAL A 51 -23.79 -20.86 -4.05
CA VAL A 51 -23.18 -19.72 -3.39
C VAL A 51 -22.15 -19.08 -4.31
N GLN A 52 -22.21 -17.75 -4.41
CA GLN A 52 -21.26 -16.96 -5.14
C GLN A 52 -20.62 -15.94 -4.18
N CYS A 53 -19.29 -15.83 -4.22
CA CYS A 53 -18.53 -14.82 -3.47
C CYS A 53 -17.84 -13.88 -4.44
N GLU A 54 -17.92 -12.57 -4.16
CA GLU A 54 -17.30 -11.52 -4.97
C GLU A 54 -16.47 -10.61 -4.09
N VAL A 55 -15.35 -10.14 -4.67
CA VAL A 55 -14.54 -9.05 -4.11
C VAL A 55 -15.03 -7.75 -4.71
N LEU A 56 -15.33 -6.77 -3.86
CA LEU A 56 -15.80 -5.44 -4.25
C LEU A 56 -14.87 -4.39 -3.68
N GLU A 57 -14.70 -3.31 -4.45
CA GLU A 57 -14.02 -2.08 -4.02
C GLU A 57 -12.64 -2.31 -3.41
N PRO A 58 -11.73 -3.04 -4.08
CA PRO A 58 -10.36 -3.16 -3.57
C PRO A 58 -9.67 -1.81 -3.63
N GLN A 59 -9.08 -1.39 -2.51
CA GLN A 59 -8.34 -0.13 -2.37
C GLN A 59 -7.00 -0.39 -1.71
N LEU A 60 -5.96 0.24 -2.21
CA LEU A 60 -4.61 0.20 -1.67
C LEU A 60 -4.28 1.55 -1.03
N HIS A 61 -4.08 1.55 0.28
CA HIS A 61 -3.71 2.71 1.08
C HIS A 61 -2.21 2.65 1.34
N PRO A 62 -1.40 3.48 0.67
CA PRO A 62 0.04 3.42 0.88
C PRO A 62 0.42 3.81 2.29
N THR A 63 1.46 3.15 2.79
CA THR A 63 2.05 3.41 4.09
C THR A 63 3.53 3.74 3.94
N VAL A 64 4.07 4.42 4.93
CA VAL A 64 5.49 4.69 5.01
C VAL A 64 6.00 4.32 6.40
N THR A 65 7.08 3.55 6.45
CA THR A 65 7.81 3.32 7.70
C THR A 65 8.71 4.51 7.98
N HIS A 66 8.56 5.08 9.16
CA HIS A 66 9.37 6.18 9.67
C HIS A 66 10.23 5.70 10.84
N TYR A 67 11.47 6.14 10.88
CA TYR A 67 12.33 5.99 12.05
C TYR A 67 13.20 7.23 12.24
N ASP A 68 13.59 7.45 13.48
CA ASP A 68 14.50 8.52 13.85
C ASP A 68 15.98 8.11 13.59
N ALA A 69 16.92 8.98 13.89
CA ALA A 69 18.34 8.70 13.74
C ALA A 69 18.72 7.39 14.48
N GLY A 70 19.58 6.60 13.85
CA GLY A 70 19.99 5.30 14.39
C GLY A 70 18.92 4.21 14.28
N LYS A 71 17.90 4.42 13.46
CA LYS A 71 16.77 3.49 13.27
C LYS A 71 16.00 3.22 14.56
N THR A 72 15.79 4.26 15.34
CA THR A 72 15.03 4.23 16.58
C THR A 72 13.60 4.71 16.36
N ASN A 73 12.69 4.43 17.30
CA ASN A 73 11.29 4.84 17.25
C ASN A 73 10.60 4.51 15.92
N VAL A 74 10.75 3.27 15.49
CA VAL A 74 10.18 2.78 14.22
C VAL A 74 8.66 2.77 14.31
N ARG A 75 8.00 3.40 13.35
CA ARG A 75 6.54 3.52 13.29
C ARG A 75 6.04 3.62 11.87
N THR A 76 4.78 3.28 11.65
CA THR A 76 4.15 3.32 10.34
C THR A 76 3.09 4.41 10.30
N TYR A 77 3.08 5.17 9.23
CA TYR A 77 2.06 6.17 8.91
C TYR A 77 1.32 5.78 7.63
N PHE A 78 0.06 6.15 7.52
CA PHE A 78 -0.54 6.27 6.20
C PHE A 78 0.16 7.40 5.44
N LEU A 79 0.36 7.19 4.16
CA LEU A 79 1.00 8.23 3.34
C LEU A 79 0.15 9.51 3.28
N SER A 80 -1.18 9.39 3.37
CA SER A 80 -2.11 10.52 3.49
C SER A 80 -1.86 11.40 4.71
N ASP A 81 -1.34 10.83 5.79
CA ASP A 81 -1.07 11.53 7.06
C ASP A 81 0.41 11.91 7.21
N TYR A 82 1.25 11.51 6.25
CA TYR A 82 2.68 11.77 6.30
C TYR A 82 2.99 13.16 5.76
N THR A 83 3.78 13.93 6.49
CA THR A 83 4.05 15.33 6.17
C THR A 83 5.48 15.55 5.69
N GLN A 84 5.74 16.71 5.08
CA GLN A 84 7.08 17.10 4.67
C GLN A 84 8.02 17.27 5.88
N GLU A 85 7.50 17.72 7.02
CA GLU A 85 8.26 17.84 8.26
C GLU A 85 8.71 16.49 8.78
N LEU A 86 7.81 15.48 8.74
CA LEU A 86 8.17 14.09 9.08
C LEU A 86 9.23 13.55 8.11
N ALA A 87 9.06 13.76 6.81
CA ALA A 87 10.04 13.33 5.83
C ALA A 87 11.42 13.98 6.07
N ALA A 88 11.45 15.27 6.41
CA ALA A 88 12.67 16.00 6.72
C ALA A 88 13.38 15.47 7.98
N ALA A 89 12.62 14.94 8.94
CA ALA A 89 13.13 14.38 10.20
C ALA A 89 13.49 12.89 10.11
N HIS A 90 13.23 12.23 8.98
CA HIS A 90 13.44 10.80 8.85
C HIS A 90 14.92 10.42 8.92
N GLY A 91 15.26 9.37 9.70
CA GLY A 91 16.63 8.89 9.87
C GLY A 91 17.30 8.37 8.59
N VAL A 92 16.52 7.98 7.56
CA VAL A 92 17.04 7.55 6.26
C VAL A 92 17.82 8.66 5.54
N ARG A 93 17.55 9.93 5.88
CA ARG A 93 18.22 11.08 5.28
C ARG A 93 19.74 11.13 5.54
N ALA A 94 20.23 10.37 6.51
CA ALA A 94 21.66 10.21 6.73
C ALA A 94 22.38 9.66 5.48
N ASN A 95 21.69 8.80 4.70
CA ASN A 95 22.23 8.19 3.49
C ASN A 95 21.51 8.66 2.20
N TYR A 96 20.32 9.23 2.33
CA TYR A 96 19.48 9.70 1.22
C TYR A 96 18.97 11.09 1.54
N SER A 97 19.81 12.09 1.38
CA SER A 97 19.52 13.49 1.73
C SER A 97 18.35 14.08 0.92
N ASP A 98 18.04 13.50 -0.23
CA ASP A 98 16.93 13.86 -1.12
C ASP A 98 15.59 13.19 -0.74
N PHE A 99 15.55 12.42 0.36
CA PHE A 99 14.32 11.83 0.86
C PHE A 99 13.32 12.92 1.23
N SER A 100 12.13 12.86 0.66
CA SER A 100 11.09 13.89 0.76
C SER A 100 9.71 13.26 0.63
N LEU A 101 8.67 14.00 1.01
CA LEU A 101 7.29 13.58 0.81
C LEU A 101 7.00 13.31 -0.67
N ASP A 102 7.42 14.21 -1.57
CA ASP A 102 7.23 14.05 -3.02
C ASP A 102 7.86 12.76 -3.54
N ARG A 103 9.06 12.43 -3.07
CA ARG A 103 9.72 11.18 -3.46
C ARG A 103 8.93 9.96 -3.05
N ILE A 104 8.39 9.93 -1.83
CA ILE A 104 7.58 8.82 -1.33
C ILE A 104 6.28 8.70 -2.11
N GLN A 105 5.61 9.83 -2.38
CA GLN A 105 4.39 9.86 -3.18
C GLN A 105 4.63 9.32 -4.59
N ASN A 106 5.72 9.71 -5.22
CA ASN A 106 6.12 9.20 -6.53
C ASN A 106 6.38 7.68 -6.50
N ILE A 107 7.02 7.17 -5.47
CA ILE A 107 7.23 5.72 -5.30
C ILE A 107 5.88 5.00 -5.24
N ALA A 108 4.94 5.49 -4.43
CA ALA A 108 3.60 4.89 -4.33
C ALA A 108 2.86 4.93 -5.68
N GLN A 109 2.85 6.08 -6.35
CA GLN A 109 2.16 6.27 -7.64
C GLN A 109 2.76 5.42 -8.77
N ASN A 110 4.07 5.18 -8.74
CA ASN A 110 4.75 4.38 -9.76
C ASN A 110 4.58 2.86 -9.55
N ASN A 111 4.23 2.44 -8.34
CA ASN A 111 4.13 1.02 -7.97
C ASN A 111 2.71 0.53 -7.72
N ILE A 112 1.75 1.43 -7.53
CA ILE A 112 0.35 1.08 -7.30
C ILE A 112 -0.49 1.65 -8.43
N SER A 113 -1.28 0.79 -9.08
CA SER A 113 -2.20 1.22 -10.14
C SER A 113 -3.16 2.30 -9.60
N ALA A 114 -3.35 3.36 -10.40
CA ALA A 114 -4.27 4.45 -10.07
C ALA A 114 -5.70 3.97 -9.81
N SER A 115 -6.09 2.82 -10.38
CA SER A 115 -7.41 2.22 -10.16
C SER A 115 -7.67 1.80 -8.73
N PHE A 116 -6.61 1.55 -7.94
CA PHE A 116 -6.72 1.06 -6.55
C PHE A 116 -6.10 2.03 -5.53
N LEU A 117 -5.28 2.96 -5.98
CA LEU A 117 -4.51 3.85 -5.12
C LEU A 117 -5.42 4.87 -4.42
N VAL A 118 -5.29 4.96 -3.10
CA VAL A 118 -5.97 5.94 -2.25
C VAL A 118 -4.92 6.80 -1.55
N LEU A 119 -4.91 8.10 -1.84
CA LEU A 119 -3.98 9.08 -1.24
C LEU A 119 -4.69 10.09 -0.31
N THR A 120 -5.92 9.82 0.00
CA THR A 120 -6.74 10.68 0.88
C THR A 120 -7.14 9.98 2.16
#